data_5f685642185f13c0ddab332b87e42102
#
_entry.id   5f685642185f13c0ddab332b87e42102
#
_cell.length_a   1.000
_cell.length_b   1.000
_cell.length_c   1.000
_cell.angle_alpha   90.00
_cell.angle_beta   90.00
_cell.angle_gamma   90.00
#
_symmetry.space_group_name_H-M   'P 1'
#
loop_
_entity.id
_entity.type
_entity.pdbx_description
1 polymer ?
#
loop_
_entity_poly.entity_id
_entity_poly.type
_entity_poly.pdbx_seq_one_letter_code
_entity_poly.pdbx_strand_id
1 'polypeptide(L)'
;MQYHRIYARIDIDAILHNLGECKRRIPEGTKVLAVIKADGYGHGAVELAHQLESEVDYFGVAVIEEAVELRRAGIKKPILILGYTSPSQDDLLINYDITQNIYTYDMAKRLSDRAVALGKKVKFHIGLDT
;
A
#
# COMPACT_ATOMS: atom_id res chain seq x y z
N MET A 1 -11.43 -19.98 20.97
CA MET A 1 -10.43 -20.12 19.90
C MET A 1 -9.44 -21.18 20.32
N GLN A 2 -9.25 -22.22 19.51
CA GLN A 2 -8.35 -23.33 19.86
C GLN A 2 -6.98 -23.04 19.22
N TYR A 3 -5.98 -22.76 20.04
CA TYR A 3 -4.62 -22.56 19.57
C TYR A 3 -3.95 -23.90 19.32
N HIS A 4 -3.31 -24.03 18.15
CA HIS A 4 -2.45 -25.18 17.86
C HIS A 4 -1.09 -25.01 18.53
N ARG A 5 -0.15 -25.94 18.29
CA ARG A 5 1.16 -26.00 18.94
C ARG A 5 2.02 -24.71 18.79
N ILE A 6 1.80 -23.93 17.74
CA ILE A 6 2.55 -22.71 17.45
C ILE A 6 1.57 -21.63 17.02
N TYR A 7 1.72 -20.44 17.58
CA TYR A 7 0.97 -19.24 17.17
C TYR A 7 1.88 -18.00 17.26
N ALA A 8 1.61 -17.01 16.43
CA ALA A 8 2.20 -15.68 16.54
C ALA A 8 1.18 -14.76 17.25
N ARG A 9 1.63 -14.03 18.24
CA ARG A 9 0.85 -12.98 18.90
C ARG A 9 1.33 -11.62 18.42
N ILE A 10 0.45 -10.84 17.80
CA ILE A 10 0.74 -9.49 17.35
C ILE A 10 0.19 -8.51 18.39
N ASP A 11 1.06 -7.63 18.86
CA ASP A 11 0.73 -6.58 19.84
C ASP A 11 0.49 -5.26 19.08
N ILE A 12 -0.77 -4.95 18.86
CA ILE A 12 -1.19 -3.74 18.12
C ILE A 12 -0.87 -2.48 18.91
N ASP A 13 -0.98 -2.50 20.23
CA ASP A 13 -0.68 -1.31 21.06
C ASP A 13 0.80 -0.95 20.97
N ALA A 14 1.68 -1.95 20.92
CA ALA A 14 3.11 -1.73 20.71
C ALA A 14 3.40 -1.13 19.32
N ILE A 15 2.70 -1.57 18.27
CA ILE A 15 2.83 -1.04 16.91
C ILE A 15 2.36 0.42 16.88
N LEU A 16 1.21 0.74 17.44
CA LEU A 16 0.68 2.10 17.51
C LEU A 16 1.60 3.02 18.34
N HIS A 17 2.13 2.53 19.46
CA HIS A 17 3.12 3.26 20.24
C HIS A 17 4.36 3.60 19.41
N ASN A 18 4.93 2.62 18.72
CA ASN A 18 6.11 2.82 17.86
C ASN A 18 5.84 3.82 16.73
N LEU A 19 4.67 3.74 16.10
CA LEU A 19 4.26 4.72 15.09
C LEU A 19 4.17 6.12 15.69
N GLY A 20 3.60 6.27 16.88
CA GLY A 20 3.55 7.53 17.61
C GLY A 20 4.93 8.10 17.90
N GLU A 21 5.90 7.25 18.29
CA GLU A 21 7.30 7.66 18.49
C GLU A 21 7.95 8.16 17.19
N CYS A 22 7.68 7.48 16.06
CA CYS A 22 8.16 7.93 14.75
C CYS A 22 7.58 9.31 14.40
N LYS A 23 6.26 9.48 14.57
CA LYS A 23 5.55 10.73 14.25
C LYS A 23 6.06 11.92 15.06
N ARG A 24 6.46 11.72 16.33
CA ARG A 24 7.04 12.78 17.17
C ARG A 24 8.43 13.25 16.73
N ARG A 25 9.13 12.47 15.92
CA ARG A 25 10.51 12.74 15.45
C ARG A 25 10.59 13.33 14.06
N ILE A 26 9.48 13.42 13.35
CA ILE A 26 9.42 13.98 11.99
C ILE A 26 8.81 15.39 12.06
N PRO A 27 9.15 16.29 11.11
CA PRO A 27 8.57 17.62 11.04
C PRO A 27 7.04 17.58 10.90
N GLU A 28 6.38 18.59 11.46
CA GLU A 28 4.93 18.75 11.30
C GLU A 28 4.56 18.82 9.81
N GLY A 29 3.46 18.17 9.44
CA GLY A 29 3.00 18.09 8.05
C GLY A 29 3.67 17.01 7.19
N THR A 30 4.68 16.30 7.74
CA THR A 30 5.28 15.15 7.04
C THR A 30 4.28 14.00 6.96
N LYS A 31 4.04 13.50 5.74
CA LYS A 31 3.16 12.34 5.52
C LYS A 31 3.86 11.04 5.86
N VAL A 32 3.10 10.12 6.41
CA VAL A 32 3.58 8.80 6.82
C VAL A 32 3.00 7.72 5.90
N LEU A 33 3.88 6.91 5.32
CA LEU A 33 3.53 5.71 4.55
C LEU A 33 3.90 4.48 5.36
N ALA A 34 2.90 3.66 5.72
CA ALA A 34 3.14 2.37 6.36
C ALA A 34 3.37 1.29 5.30
N VAL A 35 4.55 0.68 5.30
CA VAL A 35 4.87 -0.44 4.42
C VAL A 35 4.37 -1.73 5.06
N ILE A 36 3.36 -2.36 4.45
CA ILE A 36 2.70 -3.57 4.95
C ILE A 36 2.70 -4.71 3.92
N LYS A 37 3.68 -4.71 3.01
CA LYS A 37 3.91 -5.80 2.05
C LYS A 37 4.19 -7.14 2.75
N ALA A 38 4.13 -8.24 2.01
CA ALA A 38 4.36 -9.60 2.51
C ALA A 38 3.51 -9.89 3.76
N ASP A 39 2.20 -9.66 3.64
CA ASP A 39 1.23 -9.82 4.73
C ASP A 39 1.63 -9.05 6.01
N GLY A 40 2.02 -7.78 5.84
CA GLY A 40 2.51 -6.97 6.97
C GLY A 40 3.78 -7.55 7.59
N TYR A 41 4.68 -8.13 6.78
CA TYR A 41 5.85 -8.89 7.25
C TYR A 41 5.46 -10.04 8.20
N GLY A 42 4.34 -10.70 7.93
CA GLY A 42 3.79 -11.78 8.75
C GLY A 42 2.95 -11.33 9.94
N HIS A 43 2.62 -10.04 10.03
CA HIS A 43 1.77 -9.49 11.10
C HIS A 43 0.27 -9.45 10.73
N GLY A 44 -0.08 -9.76 9.47
CA GLY A 44 -1.44 -9.63 8.97
C GLY A 44 -1.71 -8.24 8.38
N ALA A 45 -1.58 -8.10 7.04
CA ALA A 45 -1.66 -6.79 6.38
C ALA A 45 -3.04 -6.14 6.52
N VAL A 46 -4.12 -6.93 6.42
CA VAL A 46 -5.50 -6.42 6.52
C VAL A 46 -5.79 -5.87 7.91
N GLU A 47 -5.47 -6.63 8.94
CA GLU A 47 -5.66 -6.23 10.33
C GLU A 47 -4.83 -4.99 10.67
N LEU A 48 -3.56 -4.97 10.27
CA LEU A 48 -2.70 -3.80 10.44
C LEU A 48 -3.27 -2.58 9.72
N ALA A 49 -3.71 -2.73 8.47
CA ALA A 49 -4.25 -1.63 7.71
C ALA A 49 -5.48 -1.02 8.41
N HIS A 50 -6.40 -1.82 8.92
CA HIS A 50 -7.55 -1.32 9.67
C HIS A 50 -7.14 -0.55 10.94
N GLN A 51 -6.17 -1.06 11.68
CA GLN A 51 -5.70 -0.42 12.91
C GLN A 51 -4.92 0.88 12.65
N LEU A 52 -4.20 0.94 11.53
CA LEU A 52 -3.34 2.07 11.19
C LEU A 52 -4.02 3.10 10.27
N GLU A 53 -5.21 2.84 9.72
CA GLU A 53 -5.82 3.67 8.67
C GLU A 53 -6.03 5.13 9.11
N SER A 54 -6.37 5.38 10.38
CA SER A 54 -6.49 6.74 10.93
C SER A 54 -5.14 7.42 11.18
N GLU A 55 -4.09 6.65 11.33
CA GLU A 55 -2.79 7.11 11.80
C GLU A 55 -1.77 7.39 10.68
N VAL A 56 -2.03 6.90 9.46
CA VAL A 56 -1.11 7.03 8.33
C VAL A 56 -1.78 7.71 7.14
N ASP A 57 -0.96 8.21 6.21
CA ASP A 57 -1.45 8.86 4.99
C ASP A 57 -1.53 7.90 3.81
N TYR A 58 -0.66 6.89 3.79
CA TYR A 58 -0.52 5.90 2.73
C TYR A 58 -0.21 4.52 3.28
N PHE A 59 -0.57 3.50 2.50
CA PHE A 59 -0.02 2.15 2.66
C PHE A 59 0.90 1.82 1.49
N GLY A 60 2.01 1.12 1.77
CA GLY A 60 2.96 0.64 0.78
C GLY A 60 2.92 -0.88 0.71
N VAL A 61 2.77 -1.42 -0.50
CA VAL A 61 2.74 -2.86 -0.78
C VAL A 61 3.72 -3.22 -1.89
N ALA A 62 4.04 -4.49 -2.06
CA ALA A 62 4.98 -4.93 -3.08
C ALA A 62 4.30 -5.12 -4.45
N VAL A 63 3.12 -5.72 -4.48
CA VAL A 63 2.45 -6.18 -5.70
C VAL A 63 0.97 -5.83 -5.70
N ILE A 64 0.36 -5.94 -6.90
CA ILE A 64 -1.05 -5.57 -7.12
C ILE A 64 -2.02 -6.44 -6.33
N GLU A 65 -1.72 -7.70 -6.13
CA GLU A 65 -2.56 -8.64 -5.38
C GLU A 65 -2.76 -8.19 -3.94
N GLU A 66 -1.69 -7.75 -3.27
CA GLU A 66 -1.74 -7.20 -1.91
C GLU A 66 -2.59 -5.92 -1.86
N ALA A 67 -2.41 -5.03 -2.86
CA ALA A 67 -3.19 -3.80 -2.95
C ALA A 67 -4.69 -4.07 -3.13
N VAL A 68 -5.05 -5.02 -3.99
CA VAL A 68 -6.44 -5.41 -4.24
C VAL A 68 -7.05 -6.07 -3.00
N GLU A 69 -6.31 -6.88 -2.27
CA GLU A 69 -6.74 -7.48 -1.00
C GLU A 69 -7.13 -6.39 0.01
N LEU A 70 -6.28 -5.40 0.22
CA LEU A 70 -6.58 -4.27 1.10
C LEU A 70 -7.83 -3.48 0.65
N ARG A 71 -7.99 -3.25 -0.66
CA ARG A 71 -9.19 -2.59 -1.18
C ARG A 71 -10.45 -3.40 -0.96
N ARG A 72 -10.40 -4.72 -1.15
CA ARG A 72 -11.53 -5.63 -0.88
C ARG A 72 -11.87 -5.70 0.60
N ALA A 73 -10.88 -5.56 1.47
CA ALA A 73 -11.06 -5.42 2.91
C ALA A 73 -11.63 -4.05 3.33
N GLY A 74 -11.83 -3.12 2.39
CA GLY A 74 -12.48 -1.84 2.65
C GLY A 74 -11.55 -0.67 2.96
N ILE A 75 -10.24 -0.85 2.88
CA ILE A 75 -9.25 0.22 3.11
C ILE A 75 -9.42 1.33 2.08
N LYS A 76 -9.56 2.59 2.55
CA LYS A 76 -9.79 3.79 1.73
C LYS A 76 -8.55 4.63 1.50
N LYS A 77 -7.58 4.59 2.42
CA LYS A 77 -6.33 5.34 2.28
C LYS A 77 -5.62 5.00 0.97
N PRO A 78 -4.87 5.93 0.39
CA PRO A 78 -4.05 5.66 -0.79
C PRO A 78 -3.13 4.45 -0.57
N ILE A 79 -2.99 3.63 -1.59
CA ILE A 79 -2.10 2.46 -1.59
C ILE A 79 -1.10 2.64 -2.72
N LEU A 80 0.19 2.53 -2.40
CA LEU A 80 1.31 2.62 -3.33
C LEU A 80 1.92 1.24 -3.54
N ILE A 81 1.98 0.78 -4.80
CA ILE A 81 2.77 -0.38 -5.18
C ILE A 81 4.21 0.06 -5.36
N LEU A 82 5.12 -0.51 -4.57
CA LEU A 82 6.56 -0.23 -4.61
C LEU A 82 7.26 -1.02 -5.71
N GLY A 83 6.72 -2.16 -6.09
CA GLY A 83 7.27 -3.05 -7.10
C GLY A 83 6.67 -2.86 -8.50
N TYR A 84 6.84 -3.87 -9.33
CA TYR A 84 6.39 -3.90 -10.72
C TYR A 84 4.96 -4.44 -10.84
N THR A 85 4.18 -3.83 -11.74
CA THR A 85 2.87 -4.35 -12.16
C THR A 85 2.91 -4.71 -13.64
N SER A 86 2.51 -5.93 -13.98
CA SER A 86 2.43 -6.43 -15.35
C SER A 86 1.38 -5.66 -16.16
N PRO A 87 1.60 -5.43 -17.47
CA PRO A 87 0.59 -4.82 -18.35
C PRO A 87 -0.78 -5.50 -18.32
N SER A 88 -0.83 -6.80 -18.10
CA SER A 88 -2.07 -7.55 -17.97
C SER A 88 -2.90 -7.18 -16.73
N GLN A 89 -2.31 -6.47 -15.78
CA GLN A 89 -2.94 -6.07 -14.51
C GLN A 89 -3.24 -4.56 -14.44
N ASP A 90 -2.99 -3.81 -15.51
CA ASP A 90 -3.23 -2.35 -15.55
C ASP A 90 -4.69 -2.01 -15.23
N ASP A 91 -5.64 -2.82 -15.69
CA ASP A 91 -7.07 -2.62 -15.42
C ASP A 91 -7.40 -2.76 -13.93
N LEU A 92 -6.80 -3.72 -13.25
CA LEU A 92 -6.96 -3.88 -11.80
C LEU A 92 -6.42 -2.66 -11.07
N LEU A 93 -5.21 -2.22 -11.41
CA LEU A 93 -4.56 -1.05 -10.82
C LEU A 93 -5.45 0.19 -10.94
N ILE A 94 -5.96 0.47 -12.14
CA ILE A 94 -6.79 1.64 -12.42
C ILE A 94 -8.16 1.52 -11.77
N ASN A 95 -8.80 0.34 -11.84
CA ASN A 95 -10.15 0.13 -11.31
C ASN A 95 -10.23 0.19 -9.80
N TYR A 96 -9.18 -0.25 -9.10
CA TYR A 96 -9.09 -0.21 -7.65
C TYR A 96 -8.45 1.09 -7.10
N ASP A 97 -8.19 2.08 -7.97
CA ASP A 97 -7.53 3.36 -7.61
C ASP A 97 -6.24 3.14 -6.81
N ILE A 98 -5.34 2.31 -7.37
CA ILE A 98 -4.04 2.03 -6.79
C ILE A 98 -2.99 2.95 -7.41
N THR A 99 -2.09 3.48 -6.58
CA THR A 99 -0.96 4.29 -7.03
C THR A 99 0.22 3.37 -7.38
N GLN A 100 0.86 3.60 -8.52
CA GLN A 100 1.99 2.82 -9.00
C GLN A 100 3.30 3.60 -8.88
N ASN A 101 4.34 2.96 -8.36
CA ASN A 101 5.70 3.48 -8.52
C ASN A 101 6.18 3.17 -9.94
N ILE A 102 6.53 4.19 -10.71
CA ILE A 102 7.04 4.08 -12.07
C ILE A 102 8.49 4.52 -12.14
N TYR A 103 9.26 3.89 -13.02
CA TYR A 103 10.69 4.17 -13.21
C TYR A 103 11.11 4.19 -14.69
N THR A 104 10.15 4.06 -15.63
CA THR A 104 10.37 4.22 -17.05
C THR A 104 9.26 5.03 -17.69
N TYR A 105 9.61 5.76 -18.77
CA TYR A 105 8.64 6.49 -19.57
C TYR A 105 7.58 5.57 -20.19
N ASP A 106 8.00 4.42 -20.70
CA ASP A 106 7.09 3.45 -21.34
C ASP A 106 6.02 2.94 -20.37
N MET A 107 6.39 2.71 -19.11
CA MET A 107 5.45 2.32 -18.06
C MET A 107 4.43 3.43 -17.78
N ALA A 108 4.90 4.69 -17.68
CA ALA A 108 4.02 5.84 -17.49
C ALA A 108 3.05 6.00 -18.67
N LYS A 109 3.57 5.95 -19.90
CA LYS A 109 2.78 6.09 -21.11
C LYS A 109 1.73 4.99 -21.22
N ARG A 110 2.11 3.74 -21.03
CA ARG A 110 1.19 2.59 -21.06
C ARG A 110 0.02 2.76 -20.09
N LEU A 111 0.32 3.09 -18.81
CA LEU A 111 -0.71 3.31 -17.79
C LEU A 111 -1.59 4.51 -18.11
N SER A 112 -1.03 5.59 -18.64
CA SER A 112 -1.78 6.77 -19.06
C SER A 112 -2.73 6.44 -20.20
N ASP A 113 -2.26 5.78 -21.25
CA ASP A 113 -3.08 5.39 -22.41
C ASP A 113 -4.23 4.47 -21.97
N ARG A 114 -3.95 3.53 -21.06
CA ARG A 114 -4.97 2.62 -20.53
C ARG A 114 -6.01 3.35 -19.67
N ALA A 115 -5.58 4.27 -18.81
CA ALA A 115 -6.49 5.07 -18.01
C ALA A 115 -7.42 5.93 -18.88
N VAL A 116 -6.89 6.55 -19.94
CA VAL A 116 -7.68 7.29 -20.92
C VAL A 116 -8.73 6.40 -21.59
N ALA A 117 -8.33 5.20 -22.02
CA ALA A 117 -9.24 4.23 -22.64
C ALA A 117 -10.37 3.79 -21.70
N LEU A 118 -10.13 3.77 -20.39
CA LEU A 118 -11.11 3.46 -19.36
C LEU A 118 -11.91 4.69 -18.86
N GLY A 119 -11.64 5.89 -19.38
CA GLY A 119 -12.27 7.14 -18.92
C GLY A 119 -11.91 7.49 -17.47
N LYS A 120 -10.74 7.05 -16.99
CA LYS A 120 -10.26 7.21 -15.62
C LYS A 120 -8.92 7.96 -15.56
N LYS A 121 -8.48 8.23 -14.34
CA LYS A 121 -7.13 8.73 -14.06
C LYS A 121 -6.33 7.63 -13.35
N VAL A 122 -5.02 7.63 -13.56
CA VAL A 122 -4.07 6.81 -12.80
C VAL A 122 -3.13 7.72 -12.02
N LYS A 123 -2.81 7.30 -10.81
CA LYS A 123 -1.86 8.00 -9.94
C LYS A 123 -0.55 7.23 -9.92
N PHE A 124 0.57 7.95 -9.92
CA PHE A 124 1.87 7.31 -9.83
C PHE A 124 2.89 8.17 -9.09
N HIS A 125 3.87 7.53 -8.51
CA HIS A 125 5.10 8.13 -8.03
C HIS A 125 6.22 7.83 -9.02
N ILE A 126 7.16 8.77 -9.20
CA ILE A 126 8.35 8.55 -10.00
C ILE A 126 9.45 8.06 -9.07
N GLY A 127 9.88 6.81 -9.27
CA GLY A 127 11.02 6.23 -8.56
C GLY A 127 12.33 6.67 -9.20
N LEU A 128 13.18 7.32 -8.40
CA LEU A 128 14.54 7.64 -8.78
C LEU A 128 15.48 6.75 -7.99
N ASP A 129 16.40 6.09 -8.69
CA ASP A 129 17.45 5.28 -8.07
C ASP A 129 18.73 6.11 -8.05
N THR A 130 19.03 6.65 -6.90
CA THR A 130 20.23 7.48 -6.63
C THR A 130 21.17 6.72 -5.72
#